data_fe739c6e30b5a875ca691ef6b596971f
#
_entry.id   fe739c6e30b5a875ca691ef6b596971f
#
_cell.length_a   1.000
_cell.length_b   1.000
_cell.length_c   1.000
_cell.angle_alpha   90.00
_cell.angle_beta   90.00
_cell.angle_gamma   90.00
#
_symmetry.space_group_name_H-M   'P 1'
#
loop_
_entity.id
_entity.type
_entity.pdbx_description
1 polymer ?
#
loop_
_entity_poly.entity_id
_entity_poly.type
_entity_poly.pdbx_seq_one_letter_code
_entity_poly.pdbx_strand_id
1 'polypeptide(L)'
;VLSAAASGKTAVLTERVRHLLNSGIDPKEIVVITFTNAAAEELNERLNKPTGLFVGTIHSYANYLLRASGHDTTKILDEEKFNKLFYEIKKNISCVKHVSHLLLDEAQDSTPEQFEFLLDLVNPDNYMLVGDVRQSIYRWAGAFPDYILELMNNPYVTVYELNENYRNGNEILRFKKN
;
A
#
# COMPACT_ATOMS: atom_id res chain seq x y z
N VAL A 1 -8.07 0.46 -7.61
CA VAL A 1 -8.93 -0.71 -7.89
C VAL A 1 -9.84 -0.94 -6.70
N LEU A 2 -11.13 -0.79 -6.91
CA LEU A 2 -12.15 -1.07 -5.89
C LEU A 2 -12.62 -2.52 -6.02
N SER A 3 -12.84 -3.18 -4.90
CA SER A 3 -13.23 -4.58 -4.95
C SER A 3 -14.03 -5.00 -3.72
N ALA A 4 -14.97 -5.90 -3.92
CA ALA A 4 -15.63 -6.58 -2.81
C ALA A 4 -14.67 -7.55 -2.09
N ALA A 5 -15.04 -7.99 -0.87
CA ALA A 5 -14.30 -9.03 -0.16
C ALA A 5 -14.12 -10.26 -1.06
N ALA A 6 -12.92 -10.83 -1.05
CA ALA A 6 -12.60 -12.06 -1.79
C ALA A 6 -12.65 -11.96 -3.33
N SER A 7 -12.48 -10.77 -3.90
CA SER A 7 -12.50 -10.52 -5.34
C SER A 7 -11.15 -10.65 -6.04
N GLY A 8 -10.13 -11.18 -5.38
CA GLY A 8 -8.80 -11.36 -5.98
C GLY A 8 -7.88 -10.14 -5.94
N LYS A 9 -8.09 -9.18 -5.03
CA LYS A 9 -7.24 -7.99 -4.85
C LYS A 9 -5.75 -8.29 -4.89
N THR A 10 -5.31 -9.20 -4.02
CA THR A 10 -3.90 -9.58 -3.90
C THR A 10 -3.36 -10.23 -5.18
N ALA A 11 -4.19 -10.98 -5.90
CA ALA A 11 -3.81 -11.56 -7.19
C ALA A 11 -3.56 -10.47 -8.24
N VAL A 12 -4.47 -9.51 -8.37
CA VAL A 12 -4.33 -8.37 -9.31
C VAL A 12 -3.08 -7.55 -8.97
N LEU A 13 -2.83 -7.28 -7.68
CA LEU A 13 -1.64 -6.57 -7.23
C LEU A 13 -0.36 -7.36 -7.57
N THR A 14 -0.35 -8.67 -7.30
CA THR A 14 0.78 -9.55 -7.64
C THR A 14 1.06 -9.56 -9.14
N GLU A 15 0.04 -9.72 -9.97
CA GLU A 15 0.19 -9.71 -11.43
C GLU A 15 0.64 -8.35 -11.95
N ARG A 16 0.20 -7.25 -11.34
CA ARG A 16 0.70 -5.92 -11.70
C ARG A 16 2.20 -5.78 -11.44
N VAL A 17 2.69 -6.25 -10.28
CA VAL A 17 4.13 -6.24 -9.98
C VAL A 17 4.90 -7.09 -10.98
N ARG A 18 4.43 -8.32 -11.28
CA ARG A 18 5.05 -9.17 -12.30
C ARG A 18 5.13 -8.50 -13.67
N HIS A 19 4.04 -7.85 -14.07
CA HIS A 19 3.99 -7.12 -15.33
C HIS A 19 5.04 -6.00 -15.37
N LEU A 20 5.17 -5.21 -14.29
CA LEU A 20 6.17 -4.13 -14.21
C LEU A 20 7.60 -4.67 -14.32
N LEU A 21 7.91 -5.74 -13.57
CA LEU A 21 9.21 -6.40 -13.61
C LEU A 21 9.51 -6.97 -15.02
N ASN A 22 8.54 -7.62 -15.64
CA ASN A 22 8.68 -8.17 -17.00
C ASN A 22 8.79 -7.07 -18.07
N SER A 23 8.29 -5.88 -17.78
CA SER A 23 8.43 -4.70 -18.66
C SER A 23 9.78 -3.98 -18.49
N GLY A 24 10.67 -4.50 -17.62
CA GLY A 24 12.02 -3.99 -17.44
C GLY A 24 12.13 -2.83 -16.43
N ILE A 25 11.09 -2.57 -15.63
CA ILE A 25 11.20 -1.59 -14.54
C ILE A 25 12.16 -2.13 -13.48
N ASP A 26 13.09 -1.27 -13.01
CA ASP A 26 14.04 -1.66 -11.95
C ASP A 26 13.25 -2.02 -10.67
N PRO A 27 13.45 -3.22 -10.10
CA PRO A 27 12.81 -3.60 -8.84
C PRO A 27 12.98 -2.58 -7.71
N LYS A 28 14.09 -1.84 -7.69
CA LYS A 28 14.38 -0.80 -6.68
C LYS A 28 13.47 0.42 -6.78
N GLU A 29 12.85 0.62 -7.92
CA GLU A 29 11.91 1.72 -8.17
C GLU A 29 10.45 1.31 -7.98
N ILE A 30 10.21 0.05 -7.60
CA ILE A 30 8.87 -0.47 -7.29
C ILE A 30 8.74 -0.65 -5.78
N VAL A 31 7.70 -0.07 -5.21
CA VAL A 31 7.37 -0.18 -3.79
C VAL A 31 5.99 -0.79 -3.63
N VAL A 32 5.89 -1.87 -2.86
CA VAL A 32 4.63 -2.55 -2.55
C VAL A 32 4.36 -2.44 -1.06
N ILE A 33 3.27 -1.80 -0.72
CA ILE A 33 2.86 -1.56 0.66
C ILE A 33 1.62 -2.39 0.98
N THR A 34 1.65 -3.04 2.13
CA THR A 34 0.54 -3.79 2.71
C THR A 34 0.24 -3.32 4.12
N PHE A 35 -0.93 -3.68 4.65
CA PHE A 35 -1.32 -3.28 5.99
C PHE A 35 -0.59 -4.07 7.09
N THR A 36 -0.25 -5.35 6.85
CA THR A 36 0.36 -6.24 7.85
C THR A 36 1.65 -6.90 7.35
N ASN A 37 2.53 -7.25 8.29
CA ASN A 37 3.75 -8.00 7.98
C ASN A 37 3.43 -9.38 7.36
N ALA A 38 2.39 -10.05 7.84
CA ALA A 38 1.97 -11.35 7.29
C ALA A 38 1.57 -11.24 5.82
N ALA A 39 0.83 -10.18 5.43
CA ALA A 39 0.49 -9.93 4.03
C ALA A 39 1.73 -9.59 3.19
N ALA A 40 2.70 -8.88 3.77
CA ALA A 40 3.97 -8.59 3.09
C ALA A 40 4.79 -9.87 2.83
N GLU A 41 4.85 -10.78 3.81
CA GLU A 41 5.52 -12.08 3.65
C GLU A 41 4.85 -12.93 2.56
N GLU A 42 3.52 -13.04 2.59
CA GLU A 42 2.75 -13.75 1.57
C GLU A 42 3.01 -13.20 0.16
N LEU A 43 3.02 -11.88 0.00
CA LEU A 43 3.33 -11.24 -1.28
C LEU A 43 4.77 -11.50 -1.73
N ASN A 44 5.73 -11.41 -0.82
CA ASN A 44 7.13 -11.71 -1.10
C ASN A 44 7.32 -13.15 -1.59
N GLU A 45 6.63 -14.11 -0.98
CA GLU A 45 6.65 -15.51 -1.41
C GLU A 45 6.05 -15.69 -2.80
N ARG A 46 4.88 -15.08 -3.06
CA ARG A 46 4.20 -15.13 -4.37
C ARG A 46 5.01 -14.49 -5.49
N LEU A 47 5.82 -13.48 -5.16
CA LEU A 47 6.70 -12.76 -6.09
C LEU A 47 8.10 -13.40 -6.21
N ASN A 48 8.40 -14.47 -5.48
CA ASN A 48 9.72 -15.08 -5.39
C ASN A 48 10.82 -14.11 -4.90
N LYS A 49 10.48 -13.19 -4.02
CA LYS A 49 11.39 -12.21 -3.37
C LYS A 49 12.37 -11.55 -4.34
N PRO A 50 11.95 -10.78 -5.35
CA PRO A 50 12.86 -10.16 -6.30
C PRO A 50 13.86 -9.24 -5.59
N THR A 51 15.14 -9.37 -5.93
CA THR A 51 16.18 -8.54 -5.31
C THR A 51 15.99 -7.06 -5.64
N GLY A 52 15.90 -6.24 -4.60
CA GLY A 52 15.73 -4.79 -4.75
C GLY A 52 14.27 -4.32 -4.64
N LEU A 53 13.28 -5.17 -4.90
CA LEU A 53 11.88 -4.84 -4.68
C LEU A 53 11.59 -4.67 -3.20
N PHE A 54 10.98 -3.54 -2.84
CA PHE A 54 10.48 -3.35 -1.48
C PHE A 54 9.04 -3.89 -1.37
N VAL A 55 8.82 -4.80 -0.44
CA VAL A 55 7.48 -5.27 -0.04
C VAL A 55 7.40 -5.24 1.48
N GLY A 56 6.51 -4.44 2.05
CA GLY A 56 6.40 -4.28 3.49
C GLY A 56 5.24 -3.41 3.93
N THR A 57 5.22 -3.06 5.23
CA THR A 57 4.25 -2.11 5.76
C THR A 57 4.72 -0.66 5.55
N ILE A 58 3.81 0.32 5.66
CA ILE A 58 4.13 1.74 5.51
C ILE A 58 5.25 2.15 6.48
N HIS A 59 5.14 1.75 7.75
CA HIS A 59 6.14 2.07 8.76
C HIS A 59 7.49 1.37 8.50
N SER A 60 7.47 0.12 7.99
CA SER A 60 8.70 -0.58 7.62
C SER A 60 9.40 0.10 6.45
N TYR A 61 8.65 0.68 5.50
CA TYR A 61 9.21 1.44 4.40
C TYR A 61 9.85 2.75 4.87
N ALA A 62 9.17 3.50 5.73
CA ALA A 62 9.72 4.72 6.32
C ALA A 62 11.02 4.44 7.10
N ASN A 63 11.02 3.37 7.91
CA ASN A 63 12.21 2.92 8.62
C ASN A 63 13.35 2.52 7.66
N TYR A 64 13.03 1.79 6.58
CA TYR A 64 14.00 1.42 5.56
C TYR A 64 14.67 2.64 4.93
N LEU A 65 13.91 3.67 4.55
CA LEU A 65 14.44 4.90 3.94
C LEU A 65 15.41 5.62 4.90
N LEU A 66 15.02 5.80 6.16
CA LEU A 66 15.85 6.45 7.17
C LEU A 66 17.15 5.67 7.41
N ARG A 67 17.06 4.36 7.64
CA ARG A 67 18.25 3.53 7.90
C ARG A 67 19.18 3.44 6.70
N ALA A 68 18.64 3.33 5.49
CA ALA A 68 19.43 3.33 4.26
C ALA A 68 20.20 4.65 4.06
N SER A 69 19.76 5.74 4.70
CA SER A 69 20.43 7.06 4.69
C SER A 69 21.27 7.32 5.95
N GLY A 70 21.50 6.29 6.78
CA GLY A 70 22.38 6.35 7.95
C GLY A 70 21.74 6.88 9.22
N HIS A 71 20.40 7.05 9.26
CA HIS A 71 19.71 7.50 10.46
C HIS A 71 19.47 6.35 11.44
N ASP A 72 19.70 6.60 12.73
CA ASP A 72 19.34 5.66 13.79
C ASP A 72 17.87 5.82 14.17
N THR A 73 17.09 4.78 13.95
CA THR A 73 15.67 4.72 14.26
C THR A 73 15.34 3.92 15.51
N THR A 74 16.34 3.38 16.20
CA THR A 74 16.17 2.45 17.33
C THR A 74 15.24 3.02 18.39
N LYS A 75 15.49 4.26 18.83
CA LYS A 75 14.67 4.92 19.86
C LYS A 75 13.20 5.10 19.45
N ILE A 76 12.93 5.35 18.17
CA ILE A 76 11.57 5.52 17.66
C ILE A 76 10.83 4.20 17.70
N LEU A 77 11.51 3.10 17.35
CA LEU A 77 10.94 1.75 17.33
C LEU A 77 10.71 1.24 18.76
N ASP A 78 11.67 1.46 19.67
CA ASP A 78 11.57 1.04 21.08
C ASP A 78 10.42 1.77 21.82
N GLU A 79 10.14 3.02 21.46
CA GLU A 79 9.03 3.79 22.01
C GLU A 79 7.68 3.52 21.31
N GLU A 80 7.64 2.65 20.33
CA GLU A 80 6.46 2.35 19.48
C GLU A 80 5.81 3.60 18.84
N LYS A 81 6.59 4.65 18.63
CA LYS A 81 6.12 5.93 18.07
C LYS A 81 6.30 5.97 16.55
N PHE A 82 5.76 5.00 15.86
CA PHE A 82 5.98 4.78 14.43
C PHE A 82 5.68 5.99 13.53
N ASN A 83 4.69 6.81 13.86
CA ASN A 83 4.39 8.01 13.07
C ASN A 83 5.50 9.08 13.13
N LYS A 84 6.41 9.03 14.12
CA LYS A 84 7.61 9.88 14.13
C LYS A 84 8.55 9.60 12.97
N LEU A 85 8.51 8.39 12.37
CA LEU A 85 9.30 8.05 11.18
C LEU A 85 8.95 8.98 10.01
N PHE A 86 7.67 9.26 9.79
CA PHE A 86 7.21 10.17 8.73
C PHE A 86 7.72 11.60 8.96
N TYR A 87 7.67 12.06 10.20
CA TYR A 87 8.19 13.36 10.58
C TYR A 87 9.71 13.49 10.37
N GLU A 88 10.48 12.46 10.70
CA GLU A 88 11.93 12.44 10.47
C GLU A 88 12.25 12.42 8.97
N ILE A 89 11.46 11.71 8.13
CA ILE A 89 11.62 11.76 6.68
C ILE A 89 11.32 13.16 6.14
N LYS A 90 10.24 13.80 6.63
CA LYS A 90 9.87 15.17 6.23
C LYS A 90 11.00 16.18 6.51
N LYS A 91 11.75 15.99 7.59
CA LYS A 91 12.95 16.79 7.89
C LYS A 91 14.15 16.43 7.02
N ASN A 92 14.23 15.20 6.56
CA ASN A 92 15.38 14.64 5.84
C ASN A 92 14.93 14.10 4.48
N ILE A 93 14.31 14.96 3.67
CA ILE A 93 13.68 14.54 2.39
C ILE A 93 14.67 13.87 1.43
N SER A 94 15.97 14.10 1.56
CA SER A 94 17.02 13.42 0.80
C SER A 94 17.09 11.90 1.06
N CYS A 95 16.43 11.40 2.13
CA CYS A 95 16.27 9.97 2.37
C CYS A 95 15.38 9.29 1.31
N VAL A 96 14.45 10.05 0.73
CA VAL A 96 13.49 9.51 -0.24
C VAL A 96 14.21 9.25 -1.55
N LYS A 97 14.08 8.02 -2.04
CA LYS A 97 14.59 7.60 -3.35
C LYS A 97 13.48 7.72 -4.39
N HIS A 98 13.89 7.85 -5.64
CA HIS A 98 12.93 7.81 -6.76
C HIS A 98 12.14 6.50 -6.76
N VAL A 99 10.83 6.62 -6.88
CA VAL A 99 9.88 5.51 -6.98
C VAL A 99 9.08 5.70 -8.26
N SER A 100 9.23 4.80 -9.21
CA SER A 100 8.45 4.84 -10.45
C SER A 100 7.02 4.30 -10.24
N HIS A 101 6.87 3.29 -9.39
CA HIS A 101 5.58 2.65 -9.13
C HIS A 101 5.39 2.32 -7.65
N LEU A 102 4.31 2.84 -7.08
CA LEU A 102 3.86 2.50 -5.73
C LEU A 102 2.53 1.72 -5.81
N LEU A 103 2.49 0.56 -5.17
CA LEU A 103 1.29 -0.26 -5.05
C LEU A 103 0.91 -0.36 -3.57
N LEU A 104 -0.33 -0.02 -3.24
CA LEU A 104 -0.85 -0.05 -1.86
C LEU A 104 -2.04 -0.99 -1.79
N ASP A 105 -1.92 -2.05 -0.98
CA ASP A 105 -3.03 -2.96 -0.65
C ASP A 105 -3.79 -2.44 0.59
N GLU A 106 -5.08 -2.77 0.68
CA GLU A 106 -6.02 -2.37 1.73
C GLU A 106 -5.97 -0.85 2.00
N ALA A 107 -5.92 -0.06 0.92
CA ALA A 107 -5.75 1.39 0.98
C ALA A 107 -6.80 2.11 1.87
N GLN A 108 -8.02 1.55 2.02
CA GLN A 108 -9.07 2.10 2.87
C GLN A 108 -8.72 2.13 4.37
N ASP A 109 -7.68 1.40 4.79
CA ASP A 109 -7.24 1.33 6.19
C ASP A 109 -6.12 2.33 6.50
N SER A 110 -5.67 3.10 5.51
CA SER A 110 -4.62 4.11 5.66
C SER A 110 -5.13 5.41 6.29
N THR A 111 -4.27 6.05 7.10
CA THR A 111 -4.55 7.36 7.70
C THR A 111 -4.16 8.51 6.75
N PRO A 112 -4.64 9.75 6.98
CA PRO A 112 -4.22 10.91 6.20
C PRO A 112 -2.70 11.12 6.18
N GLU A 113 -2.03 10.93 7.31
CA GLU A 113 -0.58 11.08 7.43
C GLU A 113 0.17 10.01 6.61
N GLN A 114 -0.41 8.81 6.50
CA GLN A 114 0.14 7.74 5.68
C GLN A 114 -0.01 8.03 4.20
N PHE A 115 -1.14 8.61 3.78
CA PHE A 115 -1.32 9.06 2.41
C PHE A 115 -0.39 10.23 2.08
N GLU A 116 -0.25 11.24 2.95
CA GLU A 116 0.72 12.33 2.81
C GLU A 116 2.14 11.77 2.61
N PHE A 117 2.53 10.80 3.45
CA PHE A 117 3.84 10.16 3.32
C PHE A 117 4.02 9.48 1.97
N LEU A 118 3.06 8.65 1.55
CA LEU A 118 3.20 7.84 0.35
C LEU A 118 3.04 8.64 -0.94
N LEU A 119 2.08 9.57 -1.00
CA LEU A 119 1.74 10.25 -2.26
C LEU A 119 2.41 11.62 -2.40
N ASP A 120 2.68 12.33 -1.29
CA ASP A 120 3.27 13.67 -1.35
C ASP A 120 4.78 13.65 -1.04
N LEU A 121 5.25 12.90 -0.04
CA LEU A 121 6.67 12.86 0.32
C LEU A 121 7.45 11.86 -0.54
N VAL A 122 6.97 10.63 -0.70
CA VAL A 122 7.57 9.63 -1.61
C VAL A 122 7.34 10.05 -3.07
N ASN A 123 6.16 10.59 -3.37
CA ASN A 123 5.77 11.17 -4.66
C ASN A 123 6.12 10.25 -5.84
N PRO A 124 5.50 9.07 -5.94
CA PRO A 124 5.79 8.13 -7.01
C PRO A 124 5.27 8.64 -8.36
N ASP A 125 5.94 8.30 -9.48
CA ASP A 125 5.48 8.66 -10.83
C ASP A 125 4.11 8.06 -11.15
N ASN A 126 3.87 6.82 -10.65
CA ASN A 126 2.61 6.11 -10.81
C ASN A 126 2.24 5.42 -9.50
N TYR A 127 0.94 5.35 -9.23
CA TYR A 127 0.45 4.57 -8.09
C TYR A 127 -0.75 3.70 -8.43
N MET A 128 -0.90 2.59 -7.72
CA MET A 128 -2.06 1.71 -7.76
C MET A 128 -2.55 1.45 -6.34
N LEU A 129 -3.73 1.97 -6.02
CA LEU A 129 -4.39 1.73 -4.74
C LEU A 129 -5.41 0.60 -4.93
N VAL A 130 -5.35 -0.39 -4.06
CA VAL A 130 -6.28 -1.52 -4.03
C VAL A 130 -6.99 -1.52 -2.69
N GLY A 131 -8.32 -1.63 -2.70
CA GLY A 131 -9.07 -1.58 -1.45
C GLY A 131 -10.57 -1.80 -1.63
N ASP A 132 -11.27 -1.85 -0.50
CA ASP A 132 -12.73 -1.89 -0.43
C ASP A 132 -13.22 -0.87 0.61
N VAL A 133 -13.68 0.29 0.15
CA VAL A 133 -14.18 1.36 1.02
C VAL A 133 -15.35 0.93 1.92
N ARG A 134 -16.06 -0.16 1.54
CA ARG A 134 -17.17 -0.73 2.33
C ARG A 134 -16.68 -1.55 3.53
N GLN A 135 -15.41 -1.96 3.53
CA GLN A 135 -14.80 -2.79 4.57
C GLN A 135 -13.92 -2.02 5.55
N SER A 136 -13.90 -0.69 5.49
CA SER A 136 -13.12 0.12 6.43
C SER A 136 -13.66 -0.04 7.85
N ILE A 137 -13.07 -0.99 8.60
CA ILE A 137 -13.36 -1.24 10.01
C ILE A 137 -12.46 -0.44 10.95
N TYR A 138 -11.40 0.19 10.43
CA TYR A 138 -10.40 0.92 11.19
C TYR A 138 -10.64 2.44 11.24
N ARG A 139 -11.86 2.92 10.95
CA ARG A 139 -12.22 4.35 11.11
C ARG A 139 -11.92 4.86 12.53
N TRP A 140 -12.14 4.03 13.55
CA TRP A 140 -11.84 4.35 14.93
C TRP A 140 -10.32 4.53 15.20
N ALA A 141 -9.46 3.93 14.39
CA ALA A 141 -8.00 4.05 14.43
C ALA A 141 -7.45 5.15 13.52
N GLY A 142 -8.34 5.99 12.94
CA GLY A 142 -7.95 7.12 12.09
C GLY A 142 -7.91 6.82 10.59
N ALA A 143 -8.36 5.63 10.15
CA ALA A 143 -8.47 5.34 8.70
C ALA A 143 -9.41 6.34 8.02
N PHE A 144 -9.02 6.81 6.83
CA PHE A 144 -9.71 7.86 6.10
C PHE A 144 -10.15 7.41 4.69
N PRO A 145 -11.19 6.55 4.60
CA PRO A 145 -11.68 6.05 3.32
C PRO A 145 -12.22 7.16 2.41
N ASP A 146 -12.62 8.32 2.97
CA ASP A 146 -13.12 9.45 2.21
C ASP A 146 -12.03 10.03 1.27
N TYR A 147 -10.75 9.92 1.63
CA TYR A 147 -9.64 10.29 0.74
C TYR A 147 -9.61 9.48 -0.55
N ILE A 148 -9.92 8.18 -0.47
CA ILE A 148 -10.02 7.32 -1.67
C ILE A 148 -11.19 7.78 -2.54
N LEU A 149 -12.32 8.18 -1.94
CA LEU A 149 -13.48 8.69 -2.67
C LEU A 149 -13.15 10.02 -3.36
N GLU A 150 -12.37 10.89 -2.73
CA GLU A 150 -11.87 12.13 -3.35
C GLU A 150 -10.94 11.82 -4.53
N LEU A 151 -10.01 10.87 -4.38
CA LEU A 151 -9.13 10.45 -5.46
C LEU A 151 -9.91 9.88 -6.66
N MET A 152 -11.01 9.18 -6.42
CA MET A 152 -11.86 8.64 -7.49
C MET A 152 -12.49 9.73 -8.37
N ASN A 153 -12.68 10.93 -7.83
CA ASN A 153 -13.20 12.09 -8.58
C ASN A 153 -12.10 12.84 -9.35
N ASN A 154 -10.83 12.46 -9.18
CA ASN A 154 -9.72 13.09 -9.88
C ASN A 154 -9.69 12.60 -11.36
N PRO A 155 -9.71 13.52 -12.36
CA PRO A 155 -9.74 13.15 -13.78
C PRO A 155 -8.51 12.38 -14.25
N TYR A 156 -7.42 12.41 -13.50
CA TYR A 156 -6.19 11.65 -13.80
C TYR A 156 -6.17 10.25 -13.18
N VAL A 157 -7.20 9.87 -12.42
CA VAL A 157 -7.31 8.57 -11.78
C VAL A 157 -8.29 7.69 -12.54
N THR A 158 -7.83 6.51 -12.97
CA THR A 158 -8.69 5.50 -13.56
C THR A 158 -9.17 4.51 -12.50
N VAL A 159 -10.49 4.38 -12.37
CA VAL A 159 -11.11 3.47 -11.40
C VAL A 159 -11.47 2.15 -12.08
N TYR A 160 -11.05 1.04 -11.47
CA TYR A 160 -11.42 -0.32 -11.89
C TYR A 160 -12.18 -1.00 -10.76
N GLU A 161 -13.24 -1.72 -11.07
CA GLU A 161 -14.03 -2.48 -10.10
C GLU A 161 -13.87 -3.98 -10.33
N LEU A 162 -13.62 -4.72 -9.24
CA LEU A 162 -13.60 -6.18 -9.23
C LEU A 162 -14.92 -6.68 -8.61
N ASN A 163 -15.83 -7.12 -9.45
CA ASN A 163 -17.21 -7.46 -9.03
C ASN A 163 -17.42 -8.95 -8.74
N GLU A 164 -16.47 -9.81 -9.12
CA GLU A 164 -16.58 -11.25 -8.91
C GLU A 164 -15.99 -11.66 -7.55
N ASN A 165 -16.70 -12.55 -6.84
CA ASN A 165 -16.26 -13.11 -5.58
C ASN A 165 -15.84 -14.57 -5.77
N TYR A 166 -14.55 -14.84 -5.59
CA TYR A 166 -13.97 -16.16 -5.80
C TYR A 166 -13.82 -17.00 -4.52
N ARG A 167 -14.03 -16.40 -3.34
CA ARG A 167 -13.77 -17.05 -2.05
C ARG A 167 -15.00 -17.62 -1.37
N ASN A 168 -16.15 -16.96 -1.51
CA ASN A 168 -17.37 -17.30 -0.80
C ASN A 168 -18.40 -17.94 -1.74
N GLY A 169 -19.03 -19.04 -1.28
CA GLY A 169 -20.14 -19.65 -2.01
C GLY A 169 -21.34 -18.70 -2.17
N ASN A 170 -22.17 -18.96 -3.19
CA ASN A 170 -23.31 -18.12 -3.55
C ASN A 170 -24.33 -17.91 -2.40
N GLU A 171 -24.41 -18.81 -1.43
CA GLU A 171 -25.30 -18.70 -0.27
C GLU A 171 -24.87 -17.57 0.67
N ILE A 172 -23.56 -17.42 0.94
CA ILE A 172 -23.00 -16.33 1.77
C ILE A 172 -23.18 -14.96 1.10
N LEU A 173 -23.14 -14.92 -0.22
CA LEU A 173 -23.33 -13.67 -0.98
C LEU A 173 -24.77 -13.15 -0.91
N ARG A 174 -25.75 -14.02 -0.74
CA ARG A 174 -27.17 -13.63 -0.59
C ARG A 174 -27.45 -12.91 0.73
N PHE A 175 -26.77 -13.29 1.82
CA PHE A 175 -26.92 -12.63 3.14
C PHE A 175 -26.33 -11.21 3.18
N LYS A 176 -25.42 -10.84 2.27
CA LYS A 176 -24.82 -9.50 2.21
C LYS A 176 -25.62 -8.47 1.39
N LYS A 177 -26.69 -8.91 0.70
CA LYS A 177 -27.54 -8.04 -0.14
C LYS A 177 -28.81 -7.56 0.54
N ASN A 178 -29.09 -8.01 1.78
CA ASN A 178 -30.16 -7.56 2.64
C ASN A 178 -29.53 -6.75 3.79
#